data_1ce3949c2e9ca4d4b178246927965be6
#
_entry.id   1ce3949c2e9ca4d4b178246927965be6
#
_cell.length_a   1.000
_cell.length_b   1.000
_cell.length_c   1.000
_cell.angle_alpha   90.00
_cell.angle_beta   90.00
_cell.angle_gamma   90.00
#
_symmetry.space_group_name_H-M   'P 1'
#
loop_
_entity.id
_entity.type
_entity.pdbx_description
1 polymer ?
#
loop_
_entity_poly.entity_id
_entity_poly.type
_entity_poly.pdbx_seq_one_letter_code
_entity_poly.pdbx_strand_id
1 'polypeptide(L)'
;MELKVLGPLEARLENRSVVPTAGKPRQILALLALEAGHVVSVPTLIEELWGIRPPRSALTTLQTYVMQLRRLIDSACNGSGPRAKDLLVTRSGGYLLDVDPDSVDVRNYERLLATGARAAEVAEYETAARMLQSALGTWRGRVLVDVHVGPRLSVEAIRLEESRLGALELRIDVELRLGRHYMLLSELAMLTASYPMHETMCAQFMVALCRSGQQ
;
A
#
# COMPACT_ATOMS: atom_id res chain seq x y z
N MET A 1 9.98 -12.83 -4.06
CA MET A 1 8.53 -12.80 -3.83
C MET A 1 8.07 -11.38 -4.08
N GLU A 2 7.06 -11.16 -4.93
CA GLU A 2 6.49 -9.84 -5.20
C GLU A 2 5.20 -9.67 -4.38
N LEU A 3 5.05 -8.53 -3.71
CA LEU A 3 3.92 -8.23 -2.83
C LEU A 3 3.30 -6.89 -3.22
N LYS A 4 1.97 -6.86 -3.36
CA LYS A 4 1.24 -5.63 -3.68
C LYS A 4 0.08 -5.44 -2.72
N VAL A 5 0.03 -4.30 -2.07
CA VAL A 5 -0.96 -3.91 -1.07
C VAL A 5 -1.69 -2.60 -1.44
N LEU A 6 -1.19 -1.85 -2.40
CA LEU A 6 -1.82 -0.59 -2.89
C LEU A 6 -2.99 -0.89 -3.84
N GLY A 7 -3.95 -1.66 -3.36
CA GLY A 7 -5.11 -2.18 -4.05
C GLY A 7 -5.52 -3.52 -3.47
N PRO A 8 -6.16 -4.41 -4.24
CA PRO A 8 -6.34 -5.81 -3.84
C PRO A 8 -5.01 -6.46 -3.51
N LEU A 9 -4.99 -7.30 -2.46
CA LEU A 9 -3.77 -8.00 -2.05
C LEU A 9 -3.29 -8.96 -3.14
N GLU A 10 -2.08 -8.75 -3.64
CA GLU A 10 -1.38 -9.70 -4.48
C GLU A 10 -0.08 -10.14 -3.82
N ALA A 11 0.19 -11.43 -3.88
CA ALA A 11 1.46 -12.02 -3.48
C ALA A 11 1.83 -13.09 -4.50
N ARG A 12 2.98 -12.95 -5.14
CA ARG A 12 3.44 -13.86 -6.19
C ARG A 12 4.84 -14.37 -5.89
N LEU A 13 5.00 -15.67 -6.06
CA LEU A 13 6.28 -16.35 -6.01
C LEU A 13 6.41 -17.19 -7.29
N GLU A 14 7.48 -16.98 -8.07
CA GLU A 14 7.68 -17.67 -9.37
C GLU A 14 6.44 -17.60 -10.29
N ASN A 15 5.82 -16.41 -10.38
CA ASN A 15 4.59 -16.15 -11.13
C ASN A 15 3.31 -16.87 -10.63
N ARG A 16 3.38 -17.60 -9.52
CA ARG A 16 2.22 -18.24 -8.88
C ARG A 16 1.70 -17.40 -7.73
N SER A 17 0.37 -17.32 -7.61
CA SER A 17 -0.26 -16.63 -6.48
C SER A 17 -0.10 -17.46 -5.21
N VAL A 18 0.32 -16.79 -4.13
CA VAL A 18 0.39 -17.35 -2.77
C VAL A 18 -0.59 -16.65 -1.82
N VAL A 19 -1.58 -15.96 -2.37
CA VAL A 19 -2.64 -15.30 -1.58
C VAL A 19 -3.64 -16.35 -1.11
N PRO A 20 -3.87 -16.47 0.22
CA PRO A 20 -4.87 -17.38 0.73
C PRO A 20 -6.30 -16.97 0.32
N THR A 21 -7.18 -17.93 0.11
CA THR A 21 -8.61 -17.66 -0.09
C THR A 21 -9.33 -17.34 1.21
N ALA A 22 -8.88 -17.89 2.34
CA ALA A 22 -9.45 -17.66 3.66
C ALA A 22 -9.05 -16.29 4.20
N GLY A 23 -10.01 -15.55 4.78
CA GLY A 23 -9.83 -14.16 5.19
C GLY A 23 -8.76 -13.94 6.26
N LYS A 24 -8.71 -14.75 7.32
CA LYS A 24 -7.73 -14.55 8.41
C LYS A 24 -6.27 -14.84 7.99
N PRO A 25 -5.93 -15.93 7.28
CA PRO A 25 -4.59 -16.08 6.72
C PRO A 25 -4.22 -14.97 5.73
N ARG A 26 -5.18 -14.45 4.94
CA ARG A 26 -4.99 -13.31 4.05
C ARG A 26 -4.63 -12.05 4.83
N GLN A 27 -5.31 -11.78 5.95
CA GLN A 27 -5.04 -10.67 6.86
C GLN A 27 -3.64 -10.77 7.48
N ILE A 28 -3.20 -11.96 7.89
CA ILE A 28 -1.82 -12.19 8.38
C ILE A 28 -0.80 -11.87 7.30
N LEU A 29 -1.03 -12.37 6.07
CA LEU A 29 -0.11 -12.13 4.96
C LEU A 29 -0.01 -10.63 4.65
N ALA A 30 -1.12 -9.89 4.65
CA ALA A 30 -1.14 -8.45 4.43
C ALA A 30 -0.35 -7.69 5.49
N LEU A 31 -0.52 -8.03 6.78
CA LEU A 31 0.24 -7.39 7.85
C LEU A 31 1.73 -7.69 7.75
N LEU A 32 2.10 -8.95 7.50
CA LEU A 32 3.49 -9.34 7.33
C LEU A 32 4.13 -8.71 6.06
N ALA A 33 3.35 -8.46 5.02
CA ALA A 33 3.81 -7.78 3.80
C ALA A 33 4.13 -6.30 4.06
N LEU A 34 3.28 -5.59 4.81
CA LEU A 34 3.53 -4.19 5.20
C LEU A 34 4.73 -4.07 6.14
N GLU A 35 4.96 -5.06 6.99
CA GLU A 35 6.08 -5.16 7.93
C GLU A 35 7.23 -6.02 7.38
N ALA A 36 7.36 -6.14 6.04
CA ALA A 36 8.40 -6.97 5.42
C ALA A 36 9.80 -6.62 5.96
N GLY A 37 10.57 -7.65 6.30
CA GLY A 37 11.89 -7.48 6.93
C GLY A 37 11.86 -7.21 8.43
N HIS A 38 10.67 -7.08 9.05
CA HIS A 38 10.52 -6.85 10.49
C HIS A 38 9.72 -7.97 11.18
N VAL A 39 10.02 -8.21 12.45
CA VAL A 39 9.30 -9.21 13.25
C VAL A 39 7.98 -8.62 13.73
N VAL A 40 6.88 -9.27 13.33
CA VAL A 40 5.55 -8.98 13.88
C VAL A 40 5.29 -9.90 15.06
N SER A 41 5.00 -9.33 16.23
CA SER A 41 4.81 -10.10 17.45
C SER A 41 3.52 -10.93 17.42
N VAL A 42 3.52 -12.08 18.14
CA VAL A 42 2.32 -12.91 18.30
C VAL A 42 1.15 -12.11 18.90
N PRO A 43 1.32 -11.28 19.95
CA PRO A 43 0.24 -10.44 20.45
C PRO A 43 -0.33 -9.49 19.39
N THR A 44 0.52 -8.84 18.59
CA THR A 44 0.09 -7.95 17.49
C THR A 44 -0.74 -8.69 16.45
N LEU A 45 -0.31 -9.92 16.06
CA LEU A 45 -1.07 -10.74 15.11
C LEU A 45 -2.41 -11.20 15.68
N ILE A 46 -2.46 -11.53 16.97
CA ILE A 46 -3.70 -11.92 17.66
C ILE A 46 -4.64 -10.72 17.75
N GLU A 47 -4.14 -9.54 18.12
CA GLU A 47 -4.93 -8.31 18.17
C GLU A 47 -5.49 -7.96 16.78
N GLU A 48 -4.66 -8.05 15.74
CA GLU A 48 -5.11 -7.82 14.37
C GLU A 48 -6.26 -8.75 13.98
N LEU A 49 -6.19 -10.04 14.30
CA LEU A 49 -7.16 -11.04 13.87
C LEU A 49 -8.46 -11.03 14.69
N TRP A 50 -8.43 -10.68 15.98
CA TRP A 50 -9.57 -10.83 16.89
C TRP A 50 -9.87 -9.58 17.73
N GLY A 51 -9.05 -8.51 17.61
CA GLY A 51 -9.21 -7.31 18.42
C GLY A 51 -9.06 -7.61 19.91
N ILE A 52 -9.92 -7.01 20.71
CA ILE A 52 -9.88 -7.09 22.19
C ILE A 52 -10.46 -8.40 22.74
N ARG A 53 -11.01 -9.30 21.92
CA ARG A 53 -11.68 -10.54 22.37
C ARG A 53 -11.13 -11.77 21.64
N PRO A 54 -9.85 -12.12 21.84
CA PRO A 54 -9.29 -13.33 21.26
C PRO A 54 -9.91 -14.59 21.88
N PRO A 55 -10.12 -15.66 21.08
CA PRO A 55 -10.55 -16.94 21.62
C PRO A 55 -9.43 -17.58 22.44
N ARG A 56 -9.78 -18.51 23.33
CA ARG A 56 -8.79 -19.24 24.16
C ARG A 56 -7.74 -19.97 23.29
N SER A 57 -8.13 -20.43 22.11
CA SER A 57 -7.26 -21.12 21.14
C SER A 57 -6.52 -20.17 20.18
N ALA A 58 -6.52 -18.86 20.40
CA ALA A 58 -5.98 -17.86 19.45
C ALA A 58 -4.56 -18.21 18.98
N LEU A 59 -3.67 -18.58 19.91
CA LEU A 59 -2.29 -18.94 19.59
C LEU A 59 -2.20 -20.16 18.67
N THR A 60 -2.89 -21.25 19.02
CA THR A 60 -2.88 -22.48 18.21
C THR A 60 -3.51 -22.25 16.84
N THR A 61 -4.56 -21.43 16.78
CA THR A 61 -5.22 -21.07 15.52
C THR A 61 -4.30 -20.22 14.66
N LEU A 62 -3.58 -19.23 15.23
CA LEU A 62 -2.58 -18.44 14.53
C LEU A 62 -1.47 -19.34 13.94
N GLN A 63 -0.96 -20.29 14.73
CA GLN A 63 0.04 -21.25 14.25
C GLN A 63 -0.49 -22.08 13.06
N THR A 64 -1.75 -22.48 13.09
CA THR A 64 -2.41 -23.17 11.98
C THR A 64 -2.46 -22.31 10.72
N TYR A 65 -2.78 -21.01 10.85
CA TYR A 65 -2.80 -20.07 9.71
C TYR A 65 -1.40 -19.85 9.13
N VAL A 66 -0.37 -19.73 9.98
CA VAL A 66 1.03 -19.64 9.54
C VAL A 66 1.44 -20.92 8.79
N MET A 67 1.02 -22.11 9.27
CA MET A 67 1.27 -23.35 8.54
C MET A 67 0.57 -23.39 7.18
N GLN A 68 -0.66 -22.87 7.06
CA GLN A 68 -1.38 -22.76 5.79
C GLN A 68 -0.63 -21.85 4.80
N LEU A 69 -0.15 -20.68 5.26
CA LEU A 69 0.66 -19.78 4.45
C LEU A 69 1.94 -20.46 3.97
N ARG A 70 2.65 -21.17 4.85
CA ARG A 70 3.86 -21.92 4.46
C ARG A 70 3.57 -22.98 3.41
N ARG A 71 2.47 -23.72 3.53
CA ARG A 71 2.06 -24.70 2.50
C ARG A 71 1.79 -24.04 1.14
N LEU A 72 1.16 -22.87 1.11
CA LEU A 72 0.94 -22.13 -0.13
C LEU A 72 2.27 -21.69 -0.75
N ILE A 73 3.19 -21.18 0.04
CA ILE A 73 4.53 -20.79 -0.42
C ILE A 73 5.29 -22.01 -0.96
N ASP A 74 5.34 -23.13 -0.22
CA ASP A 74 6.02 -24.34 -0.66
C ASP A 74 5.40 -24.91 -1.95
N SER A 75 4.07 -24.84 -2.09
CA SER A 75 3.38 -25.30 -3.32
C SER A 75 3.69 -24.43 -4.54
N ALA A 76 4.07 -23.19 -4.34
CA ALA A 76 4.47 -22.29 -5.43
C ALA A 76 5.93 -22.50 -5.89
N CYS A 77 6.80 -22.99 -5.02
CA CYS A 77 8.25 -23.13 -5.26
C CYS A 77 8.69 -24.37 -6.03
N ASN A 78 7.85 -25.13 -6.69
CA ASN A 78 8.21 -26.29 -7.54
C ASN A 78 9.46 -27.12 -7.13
N GLY A 79 9.86 -27.09 -5.87
CA GLY A 79 11.04 -27.82 -5.34
C GLY A 79 12.41 -27.17 -5.61
N SER A 80 12.51 -26.06 -6.33
CA SER A 80 13.77 -25.41 -6.68
C SER A 80 13.98 -24.02 -6.06
N GLY A 81 12.95 -23.47 -5.40
CA GLY A 81 12.97 -22.14 -4.79
C GLY A 81 13.32 -22.15 -3.29
N PRO A 82 13.26 -20.97 -2.63
CA PRO A 82 13.43 -20.87 -1.19
C PRO A 82 12.31 -21.63 -0.47
N ARG A 83 12.66 -22.33 0.62
CA ARG A 83 11.65 -23.04 1.43
C ARG A 83 10.75 -22.01 2.12
N ALA A 84 9.47 -22.34 2.32
CA ALA A 84 8.54 -21.47 3.00
C ALA A 84 9.02 -20.99 4.38
N LYS A 85 9.78 -21.81 5.10
CA LYS A 85 10.36 -21.46 6.41
C LYS A 85 11.48 -20.41 6.31
N ASP A 86 12.10 -20.28 5.15
CA ASP A 86 13.16 -19.29 4.90
C ASP A 86 12.52 -17.92 4.55
N LEU A 87 11.32 -17.91 3.96
CA LEU A 87 10.55 -16.70 3.65
C LEU A 87 9.64 -16.28 4.80
N LEU A 88 8.89 -17.20 5.39
CA LEU A 88 8.03 -16.94 6.55
C LEU A 88 8.67 -17.56 7.79
N VAL A 89 9.55 -16.79 8.41
CA VAL A 89 10.44 -17.22 9.50
C VAL A 89 9.73 -17.11 10.84
N THR A 90 9.91 -18.11 11.70
CA THR A 90 9.55 -17.99 13.12
C THR A 90 10.72 -17.36 13.88
N ARG A 91 10.47 -16.29 14.62
CA ARG A 91 11.41 -15.62 15.51
C ARG A 91 10.92 -15.71 16.95
N SER A 92 11.80 -15.42 17.91
CA SER A 92 11.38 -15.35 19.32
C SER A 92 10.23 -14.34 19.48
N GLY A 93 9.06 -14.84 19.89
CA GLY A 93 7.86 -14.01 20.13
C GLY A 93 7.08 -13.57 18.90
N GLY A 94 7.43 -14.00 17.67
CA GLY A 94 6.72 -13.53 16.47
C GLY A 94 7.06 -14.25 15.17
N TYR A 95 6.62 -13.63 14.09
CA TYR A 95 6.88 -14.08 12.72
C TYR A 95 7.45 -12.94 11.88
N LEU A 96 8.30 -13.28 10.94
CA LEU A 96 8.96 -12.38 10.01
C LEU A 96 8.71 -12.88 8.59
N LEU A 97 8.25 -12.00 7.71
CA LEU A 97 8.31 -12.23 6.28
C LEU A 97 9.65 -11.70 5.77
N ASP A 98 10.59 -12.64 5.57
CA ASP A 98 11.98 -12.36 5.19
C ASP A 98 12.07 -12.26 3.66
N VAL A 99 11.68 -11.12 3.16
CA VAL A 99 11.72 -10.75 1.74
C VAL A 99 12.37 -9.38 1.62
N ASP A 100 12.93 -9.09 0.45
CA ASP A 100 13.42 -7.75 0.17
C ASP A 100 12.28 -6.73 0.32
N PRO A 101 12.40 -5.72 1.20
CA PRO A 101 11.40 -4.67 1.36
C PRO A 101 11.03 -3.98 0.04
N ASP A 102 11.98 -3.86 -0.91
CA ASP A 102 11.73 -3.27 -2.22
C ASP A 102 10.85 -4.15 -3.13
N SER A 103 10.59 -5.41 -2.73
CA SER A 103 9.62 -6.28 -3.38
C SER A 103 8.15 -5.96 -3.03
N VAL A 104 7.92 -5.00 -2.11
CA VAL A 104 6.59 -4.53 -1.72
C VAL A 104 6.29 -3.21 -2.43
N ASP A 105 5.15 -3.11 -3.11
CA ASP A 105 4.76 -1.94 -3.92
C ASP A 105 4.72 -0.62 -3.12
N VAL A 106 4.42 -0.65 -1.82
CA VAL A 106 4.48 0.52 -0.92
C VAL A 106 5.87 1.14 -0.90
N ARG A 107 6.94 0.37 -0.85
CA ARG A 107 8.31 0.90 -0.80
C ARG A 107 8.68 1.64 -2.08
N ASN A 108 8.29 1.08 -3.21
CA ASN A 108 8.47 1.75 -4.50
C ASN A 108 7.67 3.06 -4.57
N TYR A 109 6.41 3.03 -4.13
CA TYR A 109 5.57 4.22 -4.03
C TYR A 109 6.22 5.30 -3.16
N GLU A 110 6.61 4.98 -1.93
CA GLU A 110 7.23 5.91 -0.98
C GLU A 110 8.54 6.51 -1.53
N ARG A 111 9.36 5.70 -2.19
CA ARG A 111 10.61 6.15 -2.83
C ARG A 111 10.34 7.12 -3.99
N LEU A 112 9.40 6.80 -4.86
CA LEU A 112 9.02 7.67 -5.98
C LEU A 112 8.40 8.98 -5.49
N LEU A 113 7.53 8.93 -4.49
CA LEU A 113 6.92 10.09 -3.86
C LEU A 113 7.98 11.01 -3.25
N ALA A 114 8.90 10.46 -2.46
CA ALA A 114 9.98 11.25 -1.84
C ALA A 114 10.92 11.88 -2.90
N THR A 115 11.17 11.19 -4.01
CA THR A 115 11.98 11.71 -5.11
C THR A 115 11.23 12.85 -5.81
N GLY A 116 9.94 12.68 -6.08
CA GLY A 116 9.11 13.71 -6.69
C GLY A 116 8.95 14.96 -5.82
N ALA A 117 8.77 14.78 -4.50
CA ALA A 117 8.68 15.88 -3.55
C ALA A 117 9.97 16.71 -3.52
N ARG A 118 11.13 16.06 -3.41
CA ARG A 118 12.44 16.75 -3.46
C ARG A 118 12.66 17.51 -4.76
N ALA A 119 12.28 16.92 -5.91
CA ALA A 119 12.39 17.60 -7.19
C ALA A 119 11.49 18.86 -7.26
N ALA A 120 10.29 18.79 -6.67
CA ALA A 120 9.39 19.93 -6.57
C ALA A 120 9.97 21.07 -5.70
N GLU A 121 10.62 20.74 -4.58
CA GLU A 121 11.27 21.70 -3.68
C GLU A 121 12.38 22.50 -4.38
N VAL A 122 13.12 21.87 -5.30
CA VAL A 122 14.19 22.54 -6.08
C VAL A 122 13.71 23.06 -7.43
N ALA A 123 12.40 23.16 -7.64
CA ALA A 123 11.74 23.64 -8.86
C ALA A 123 12.04 22.83 -10.14
N GLU A 124 12.48 21.59 -10.00
CA GLU A 124 12.60 20.63 -11.12
C GLU A 124 11.24 20.02 -11.46
N TYR A 125 10.29 20.86 -11.88
CA TYR A 125 8.86 20.46 -12.00
C TYR A 125 8.61 19.34 -12.98
N GLU A 126 9.35 19.23 -14.10
CA GLU A 126 9.20 18.12 -15.04
C GLU A 126 9.62 16.78 -14.44
N THR A 127 10.70 16.77 -13.66
CA THR A 127 11.15 15.58 -12.92
C THR A 127 10.14 15.22 -11.83
N ALA A 128 9.66 16.22 -11.07
CA ALA A 128 8.65 16.05 -10.04
C ALA A 128 7.36 15.43 -10.61
N ALA A 129 6.82 15.99 -11.72
CA ALA A 129 5.62 15.51 -12.37
C ALA A 129 5.74 14.02 -12.77
N ARG A 130 6.85 13.64 -13.40
CA ARG A 130 7.10 12.24 -13.80
C ARG A 130 7.18 11.30 -12.60
N MET A 131 7.89 11.67 -11.53
CA MET A 131 8.06 10.83 -10.35
C MET A 131 6.73 10.67 -9.59
N LEU A 132 5.99 11.75 -9.40
CA LEU A 132 4.67 11.75 -8.75
C LEU A 132 3.64 10.96 -9.56
N GLN A 133 3.63 11.12 -10.88
CA GLN A 133 2.78 10.33 -11.77
C GLN A 133 3.10 8.83 -11.66
N SER A 134 4.39 8.47 -11.64
CA SER A 134 4.83 7.09 -11.46
C SER A 134 4.46 6.54 -10.08
N ALA A 135 4.59 7.34 -9.01
CA ALA A 135 4.18 6.98 -7.66
C ALA A 135 2.67 6.67 -7.61
N LEU A 136 1.85 7.56 -8.13
CA LEU A 136 0.39 7.36 -8.17
C LEU A 136 -0.01 6.20 -9.08
N GLY A 137 0.74 5.92 -10.13
CA GLY A 137 0.56 4.78 -11.03
C GLY A 137 0.81 3.40 -10.38
N THR A 138 1.41 3.34 -9.19
CA THR A 138 1.54 2.08 -8.45
C THR A 138 0.24 1.61 -7.80
N TRP A 139 -0.72 2.54 -7.64
CA TRP A 139 -2.00 2.26 -7.03
C TRP A 139 -2.96 1.58 -8.00
N ARG A 140 -3.57 0.48 -7.55
CA ARG A 140 -4.55 -0.33 -8.30
C ARG A 140 -5.97 -0.18 -7.74
N GLY A 141 -6.14 0.58 -6.64
CA GLY A 141 -7.41 0.80 -5.96
C GLY A 141 -7.19 1.24 -4.51
N ARG A 142 -8.21 1.07 -3.66
CA ARG A 142 -8.07 1.27 -2.22
C ARG A 142 -7.14 0.23 -1.62
N VAL A 143 -6.33 0.66 -0.65
CA VAL A 143 -5.41 -0.23 0.09
C VAL A 143 -6.17 -1.44 0.62
N LEU A 144 -5.67 -2.65 0.27
CA LEU A 144 -6.17 -3.91 0.82
C LEU A 144 -7.70 -4.06 0.71
N VAL A 145 -8.32 -3.58 -0.38
CA VAL A 145 -9.79 -3.53 -0.55
C VAL A 145 -10.48 -4.89 -0.39
N ASP A 146 -9.75 -6.00 -0.59
CA ASP A 146 -10.22 -7.38 -0.49
C ASP A 146 -9.75 -8.10 0.78
N VAL A 147 -9.17 -7.35 1.74
CA VAL A 147 -8.69 -7.86 3.01
C VAL A 147 -9.54 -7.30 4.15
N HIS A 148 -9.97 -8.16 5.07
CA HIS A 148 -10.54 -7.68 6.31
C HIS A 148 -9.42 -7.06 7.16
N VAL A 149 -9.50 -5.76 7.43
CA VAL A 149 -8.51 -5.02 8.21
C VAL A 149 -8.88 -4.99 9.68
N GLY A 150 -7.95 -5.37 10.55
CA GLY A 150 -8.02 -5.19 11.99
C GLY A 150 -7.38 -3.86 12.41
N PRO A 151 -7.09 -3.68 13.70
CA PRO A 151 -6.64 -2.38 14.22
C PRO A 151 -5.35 -1.87 13.57
N ARG A 152 -4.36 -2.73 13.37
CA ARG A 152 -3.05 -2.33 12.80
C ARG A 152 -3.14 -2.03 11.31
N LEU A 153 -3.75 -2.93 10.55
CA LEU A 153 -3.95 -2.71 9.11
C LEU A 153 -4.82 -1.50 8.82
N SER A 154 -5.82 -1.20 9.67
CA SER A 154 -6.66 0.00 9.52
C SER A 154 -5.85 1.28 9.63
N VAL A 155 -4.94 1.37 10.60
CA VAL A 155 -4.07 2.55 10.77
C VAL A 155 -3.16 2.72 9.57
N GLU A 156 -2.52 1.63 9.10
CA GLU A 156 -1.67 1.69 7.91
C GLU A 156 -2.45 2.02 6.63
N ALA A 157 -3.65 1.47 6.47
CA ALA A 157 -4.50 1.80 5.33
C ALA A 157 -4.88 3.29 5.32
N ILE A 158 -5.26 3.86 6.46
CA ILE A 158 -5.54 5.30 6.59
C ILE A 158 -4.28 6.11 6.24
N ARG A 159 -3.13 5.78 6.82
CA ARG A 159 -1.86 6.48 6.54
C ARG A 159 -1.52 6.49 5.05
N LEU A 160 -1.69 5.37 4.38
CA LEU A 160 -1.38 5.24 2.96
C LEU A 160 -2.38 6.01 2.09
N GLU A 161 -3.69 5.96 2.39
CA GLU A 161 -4.70 6.74 1.65
C GLU A 161 -4.49 8.25 1.82
N GLU A 162 -4.16 8.72 3.02
CA GLU A 162 -3.78 10.12 3.26
C GLU A 162 -2.50 10.51 2.49
N SER A 163 -1.50 9.63 2.49
CA SER A 163 -0.28 9.83 1.69
C SER A 163 -0.58 9.92 0.19
N ARG A 164 -1.52 9.10 -0.32
CA ARG A 164 -1.97 9.17 -1.71
C ARG A 164 -2.63 10.50 -2.03
N LEU A 165 -3.47 10.99 -1.12
CA LEU A 165 -4.15 12.27 -1.27
C LEU A 165 -3.15 13.42 -1.35
N GLY A 166 -2.17 13.47 -0.43
CA GLY A 166 -1.09 14.45 -0.48
C GLY A 166 -0.22 14.35 -1.75
N ALA A 167 0.02 13.15 -2.26
CA ALA A 167 0.72 12.94 -3.53
C ALA A 167 -0.06 13.50 -4.73
N LEU A 168 -1.40 13.35 -4.74
CA LEU A 168 -2.28 13.93 -5.74
C LEU A 168 -2.22 15.46 -5.72
N GLU A 169 -2.33 16.07 -4.55
CA GLU A 169 -2.22 17.52 -4.37
C GLU A 169 -0.89 18.07 -4.89
N LEU A 170 0.21 17.43 -4.47
CA LEU A 170 1.54 17.86 -4.89
C LEU A 170 1.71 17.73 -6.41
N ARG A 171 1.23 16.65 -7.01
CA ARG A 171 1.27 16.46 -8.46
C ARG A 171 0.47 17.56 -9.18
N ILE A 172 -0.72 17.86 -8.70
CA ILE A 172 -1.58 18.91 -9.28
C ILE A 172 -0.89 20.28 -9.18
N ASP A 173 -0.29 20.64 -8.02
CA ASP A 173 0.46 21.88 -7.87
C ASP A 173 1.60 21.98 -8.87
N VAL A 174 2.38 20.91 -9.01
CA VAL A 174 3.49 20.83 -9.98
C VAL A 174 2.98 21.01 -11.42
N GLU A 175 1.90 20.34 -11.80
CA GLU A 175 1.31 20.46 -13.15
C GLU A 175 0.76 21.88 -13.40
N LEU A 176 0.17 22.54 -12.40
CA LEU A 176 -0.26 23.93 -12.48
C LEU A 176 0.93 24.89 -12.67
N ARG A 177 2.08 24.62 -12.04
CA ARG A 177 3.33 25.39 -12.23
C ARG A 177 3.91 25.21 -13.62
N LEU A 178 3.74 24.04 -14.22
CA LEU A 178 4.10 23.74 -15.60
C LEU A 178 3.12 24.33 -16.64
N GLY A 179 2.04 25.02 -16.21
CA GLY A 179 1.04 25.60 -17.10
C GLY A 179 0.06 24.60 -17.70
N ARG A 180 0.02 23.35 -17.19
CA ARG A 180 -0.82 22.27 -17.75
C ARG A 180 -2.25 22.27 -17.17
N HIS A 181 -2.79 23.45 -16.87
CA HIS A 181 -4.08 23.62 -16.19
C HIS A 181 -5.28 23.02 -16.95
N TYR A 182 -5.31 23.07 -18.29
CA TYR A 182 -6.38 22.48 -19.07
C TYR A 182 -6.54 20.97 -18.89
N MET A 183 -5.42 20.26 -18.73
CA MET A 183 -5.41 18.80 -18.57
C MET A 183 -5.97 18.38 -17.21
N LEU A 184 -5.95 19.27 -16.23
CA LEU A 184 -6.35 18.99 -14.84
C LEU A 184 -7.84 19.21 -14.60
N LEU A 185 -8.58 19.93 -15.47
CA LEU A 185 -9.95 20.36 -15.19
C LEU A 185 -10.90 19.20 -14.89
N SER A 186 -10.88 18.14 -15.71
CA SER A 186 -11.76 16.98 -15.52
C SER A 186 -11.41 16.21 -14.23
N GLU A 187 -10.13 16.05 -13.96
CA GLU A 187 -9.67 15.36 -12.76
C GLU A 187 -10.01 16.15 -11.49
N LEU A 188 -9.75 17.46 -11.48
CA LEU A 188 -10.06 18.34 -10.37
C LEU A 188 -11.58 18.42 -10.11
N ALA A 189 -12.41 18.43 -11.14
CA ALA A 189 -13.86 18.36 -10.99
C ALA A 189 -14.31 17.08 -10.28
N MET A 190 -13.72 15.92 -10.65
CA MET A 190 -14.01 14.65 -9.97
C MET A 190 -13.49 14.61 -8.54
N LEU A 191 -12.27 15.12 -8.31
CA LEU A 191 -11.66 15.14 -6.98
C LEU A 191 -12.43 16.05 -6.02
N THR A 192 -12.81 17.26 -6.44
CA THR A 192 -13.59 18.18 -5.61
C THR A 192 -15.00 17.66 -5.33
N ALA A 193 -15.60 16.92 -6.25
CA ALA A 193 -16.88 16.24 -5.99
C ALA A 193 -16.72 15.08 -4.98
N SER A 194 -15.59 14.37 -5.02
CA SER A 194 -15.31 13.24 -4.11
C SER A 194 -14.85 13.70 -2.73
N TYR A 195 -14.19 14.86 -2.64
CA TYR A 195 -13.62 15.45 -1.43
C TYR A 195 -14.07 16.90 -1.25
N PRO A 196 -15.39 17.18 -1.05
CA PRO A 196 -15.92 18.54 -1.07
C PRO A 196 -15.41 19.44 0.05
N MET A 197 -14.89 18.87 1.13
CA MET A 197 -14.32 19.61 2.26
C MET A 197 -12.80 19.81 2.15
N HIS A 198 -12.21 19.42 1.03
CA HIS A 198 -10.76 19.50 0.85
C HIS A 198 -10.36 20.85 0.23
N GLU A 199 -10.03 21.81 1.07
CA GLU A 199 -9.80 23.22 0.69
C GLU A 199 -8.71 23.38 -0.37
N THR A 200 -7.58 22.64 -0.24
CA THR A 200 -6.46 22.70 -1.20
C THR A 200 -6.89 22.30 -2.61
N MET A 201 -7.64 21.20 -2.75
CA MET A 201 -8.13 20.73 -4.05
C MET A 201 -9.13 21.72 -4.65
N CYS A 202 -10.01 22.28 -3.84
CA CYS A 202 -10.94 23.32 -4.29
C CYS A 202 -10.19 24.56 -4.79
N ALA A 203 -9.16 25.01 -4.06
CA ALA A 203 -8.32 26.14 -4.46
C ALA A 203 -7.56 25.85 -5.77
N GLN A 204 -6.99 24.67 -5.91
CA GLN A 204 -6.32 24.23 -7.14
C GLN A 204 -7.28 24.21 -8.33
N PHE A 205 -8.52 23.75 -8.14
CA PHE A 205 -9.55 23.76 -9.17
C PHE A 205 -9.92 25.17 -9.60
N MET A 206 -10.11 26.10 -8.66
CA MET A 206 -10.36 27.52 -8.98
C MET A 206 -9.19 28.12 -9.77
N VAL A 207 -7.94 27.85 -9.38
CA VAL A 207 -6.77 28.30 -10.13
C VAL A 207 -6.75 27.75 -11.56
N ALA A 208 -7.06 26.46 -11.73
CA ALA A 208 -7.12 25.82 -13.05
C ALA A 208 -8.21 26.46 -13.93
N LEU A 209 -9.42 26.71 -13.39
CA LEU A 209 -10.52 27.37 -14.09
C LEU A 209 -10.15 28.79 -14.51
N CYS A 210 -9.63 29.61 -13.58
CA CYS A 210 -9.21 30.97 -13.88
C CYS A 210 -8.18 31.03 -15.01
N ARG A 211 -7.14 30.18 -14.95
CA ARG A 211 -6.09 30.11 -15.98
C ARG A 211 -6.59 29.57 -17.33
N SER A 212 -7.70 28.85 -17.31
CA SER A 212 -8.35 28.31 -18.52
C SER A 212 -9.40 29.26 -19.12
N GLY A 213 -9.58 30.45 -18.54
CA GLY A 213 -10.59 31.44 -19.00
C GLY A 213 -12.04 31.02 -18.71
N GLN A 214 -12.23 30.05 -17.84
CA GLN A 214 -13.56 29.62 -17.37
C GLN A 214 -13.83 30.26 -15.99
N GLN A 215 -14.57 31.37 -16.03
CA GLN A 215 -15.02 32.07 -14.82
C GLN A 215 -16.48 31.77 -14.51
#